data_84f8e8073475342d3f65617c930bc6cf
#
_entry.id   84f8e8073475342d3f65617c930bc6cf
#
_cell.length_a   1.000
_cell.length_b   1.000
_cell.length_c   1.000
_cell.angle_alpha   90.00
_cell.angle_beta   90.00
_cell.angle_gamma   90.00
#
_symmetry.space_group_name_H-M   'P 1'
#
loop_
_entity.id
_entity.type
_entity.pdbx_description
1 polymer ?
#
loop_
_entity_poly.entity_id
_entity_poly.type
_entity_poly.pdbx_seq_one_letter_code
_entity_poly.pdbx_strand_id
1 'polypeptide(L)'
;DREMGVLQERITSTKTGSITSIQAVYVPADDLTDPSPATTFAHLDSTVVLSRDIAAKGIYPAVDPLDSTSRQLDPLIIGQEHYEVARGVQTVLQRYKELKDIIAILGMDELSEEDKLIVARARKIERFLSQPFHVAEVFTGSPGIYVSLKDTIAGFKGILAGEYDHLPEQAFYMVGSIEQAVELSLIHI
;
A
#
# COMPACT_ATOMS: atom_id res chain seq x y z
N ASP A 1 0.08 9.57 -28.67
CA ASP A 1 0.81 8.31 -28.42
C ASP A 1 2.24 8.37 -28.95
N ARG A 2 2.46 8.80 -30.20
CA ARG A 2 3.80 8.78 -30.83
C ARG A 2 4.78 9.72 -30.15
N GLU A 3 4.37 10.94 -29.84
CA GLU A 3 5.24 11.94 -29.18
C GLU A 3 5.60 11.52 -27.76
N MET A 4 4.64 10.98 -27.00
CA MET A 4 4.89 10.44 -25.68
C MET A 4 5.87 9.28 -25.73
N GLY A 5 5.72 8.35 -26.68
CA GLY A 5 6.63 7.22 -26.87
C GLY A 5 8.07 7.70 -27.15
N VAL A 6 8.25 8.67 -28.02
CA VAL A 6 9.57 9.26 -28.33
C VAL A 6 10.23 9.89 -27.08
N LEU A 7 9.45 10.55 -26.23
CA LEU A 7 9.97 11.12 -25.00
C LEU A 7 10.37 10.01 -24.00
N GLN A 8 9.50 9.04 -23.80
CA GLN A 8 9.70 7.95 -22.82
C GLN A 8 10.88 7.04 -23.21
N GLU A 9 11.10 6.76 -24.49
CA GLU A 9 12.23 5.99 -24.99
C GLU A 9 13.60 6.62 -24.70
N ARG A 10 13.64 7.92 -24.41
CA ARG A 10 14.87 8.62 -24.00
C ARG A 10 15.25 8.35 -22.55
N ILE A 11 14.30 7.90 -21.73
CA ILE A 11 14.53 7.53 -20.35
C ILE A 11 15.00 6.08 -20.33
N THR A 12 16.31 5.88 -20.36
CA THR A 12 16.90 4.57 -20.56
C THR A 12 18.24 4.42 -19.86
N SER A 13 18.73 3.21 -19.84
CA SER A 13 20.10 2.87 -19.42
C SER A 13 20.98 2.67 -20.64
N THR A 14 22.20 3.20 -20.58
CA THR A 14 23.24 3.01 -21.55
C THR A 14 24.42 2.23 -20.96
N LYS A 15 25.48 2.02 -21.72
CA LYS A 15 26.70 1.36 -21.20
C LYS A 15 27.41 2.18 -20.12
N THR A 16 27.17 3.50 -20.07
CA THR A 16 27.92 4.42 -19.22
C THR A 16 27.05 5.14 -18.17
N GLY A 17 25.73 4.95 -18.20
CA GLY A 17 24.84 5.63 -17.26
C GLY A 17 23.39 5.21 -17.40
N SER A 18 22.56 5.70 -16.49
CA SER A 18 21.11 5.44 -16.46
C SER A 18 20.35 6.70 -16.05
N ILE A 19 19.09 6.76 -16.46
CA ILE A 19 18.15 7.81 -16.06
C ILE A 19 17.02 7.15 -15.26
N THR A 20 16.85 7.62 -14.03
CA THR A 20 15.65 7.33 -13.22
C THR A 20 14.72 8.53 -13.30
N SER A 21 13.47 8.31 -13.67
CA SER A 21 12.48 9.38 -13.73
C SER A 21 11.36 9.17 -12.72
N ILE A 22 10.85 10.27 -12.18
CA ILE A 22 9.64 10.31 -11.36
C ILE A 22 8.68 11.27 -12.04
N GLN A 23 7.52 10.77 -12.42
CA GLN A 23 6.53 11.51 -13.20
C GLN A 23 5.22 11.62 -12.44
N ALA A 24 4.73 12.84 -12.24
CA ALA A 24 3.37 13.05 -11.73
C ALA A 24 2.38 13.04 -12.89
N VAL A 25 1.38 12.18 -12.81
CA VAL A 25 0.34 12.03 -13.82
C VAL A 25 -1.01 12.39 -13.21
N TYR A 26 -1.65 13.40 -13.74
CA TYR A 26 -3.02 13.74 -13.37
C TYR A 26 -4.01 12.87 -14.12
N VAL A 27 -4.95 12.29 -13.38
CA VAL A 27 -5.96 11.38 -13.92
C VAL A 27 -7.32 12.11 -13.92
N PRO A 28 -7.88 12.45 -15.09
CA PRO A 28 -9.16 13.12 -15.18
C PRO A 28 -10.29 12.28 -14.57
N ALA A 29 -11.06 12.89 -13.67
CA ALA A 29 -12.19 12.25 -13.01
C ALA A 29 -11.88 10.91 -12.30
N ASP A 30 -10.62 10.73 -11.86
CA ASP A 30 -10.11 9.49 -11.27
C ASP A 30 -10.25 8.25 -12.19
N ASP A 31 -10.39 8.45 -13.50
CA ASP A 31 -10.51 7.38 -14.50
C ASP A 31 -9.14 6.98 -15.05
N LEU A 32 -8.58 5.92 -14.49
CA LEU A 32 -7.29 5.34 -14.92
C LEU A 32 -7.34 4.77 -16.35
N THR A 33 -8.53 4.57 -16.91
CA THR A 33 -8.73 4.04 -18.26
C THR A 33 -8.81 5.13 -19.33
N ASP A 34 -8.84 6.41 -18.94
CA ASP A 34 -8.76 7.52 -19.89
C ASP A 34 -7.54 7.35 -20.81
N PRO A 35 -7.67 7.53 -22.13
CA PRO A 35 -6.60 7.25 -23.10
C PRO A 35 -5.27 7.96 -22.81
N SER A 36 -5.30 9.17 -22.25
CA SER A 36 -4.08 9.93 -21.99
C SER A 36 -3.24 9.35 -20.85
N PRO A 37 -3.77 9.15 -19.62
CA PRO A 37 -3.03 8.48 -18.56
C PRO A 37 -2.72 7.01 -18.89
N ALA A 38 -3.63 6.28 -19.52
CA ALA A 38 -3.41 4.87 -19.90
C ALA A 38 -2.22 4.70 -20.84
N THR A 39 -2.06 5.59 -21.83
CA THR A 39 -0.89 5.61 -22.72
C THR A 39 0.40 5.87 -21.94
N THR A 40 0.37 6.81 -21.00
CA THR A 40 1.54 7.12 -20.15
C THR A 40 1.92 5.91 -19.29
N PHE A 41 0.96 5.25 -18.65
CA PHE A 41 1.19 4.10 -17.77
C PHE A 41 1.85 2.92 -18.48
N ALA A 42 1.56 2.72 -19.77
CA ALA A 42 2.18 1.66 -20.55
C ALA A 42 3.72 1.78 -20.66
N HIS A 43 4.26 2.98 -20.49
CA HIS A 43 5.70 3.24 -20.55
C HIS A 43 6.40 3.22 -19.19
N LEU A 44 5.67 3.12 -18.09
CA LEU A 44 6.21 3.19 -16.74
C LEU A 44 6.56 1.80 -16.21
N ASP A 45 7.67 1.70 -15.48
CA ASP A 45 8.08 0.45 -14.83
C ASP A 45 7.35 0.22 -13.52
N SER A 46 6.96 1.30 -12.84
CA SER A 46 6.22 1.26 -11.59
C SER A 46 5.22 2.40 -11.54
N THR A 47 4.06 2.13 -10.97
CA THR A 47 3.02 3.13 -10.74
C THR A 47 2.61 3.13 -9.27
N VAL A 48 2.50 4.34 -8.70
CA VAL A 48 1.95 4.57 -7.37
C VAL A 48 0.65 5.35 -7.54
N VAL A 49 -0.46 4.71 -7.24
CA VAL A 49 -1.81 5.29 -7.39
C VAL A 49 -2.25 5.87 -6.05
N LEU A 50 -2.61 7.16 -6.05
CA LEU A 50 -3.22 7.82 -4.90
C LEU A 50 -4.74 7.77 -5.03
N SER A 51 -5.42 7.34 -3.98
CA SER A 51 -6.87 7.12 -3.96
C SER A 51 -7.58 8.11 -3.02
N ARG A 52 -8.64 8.75 -3.52
CA ARG A 52 -9.50 9.61 -2.69
C ARG A 52 -10.26 8.81 -1.64
N ASP A 53 -10.67 7.59 -1.96
CA ASP A 53 -11.38 6.71 -1.03
C ASP A 53 -10.51 6.31 0.16
N ILE A 54 -9.21 6.09 -0.08
CA ILE A 54 -8.24 5.81 0.98
C ILE A 54 -8.00 7.07 1.82
N ALA A 55 -7.85 8.23 1.19
CA ALA A 55 -7.73 9.50 1.90
C ALA A 55 -8.96 9.80 2.77
N ALA A 56 -10.16 9.49 2.28
CA ALA A 56 -11.41 9.66 3.04
C ALA A 56 -11.48 8.80 4.30
N LYS A 57 -10.76 7.70 4.35
CA LYS A 57 -10.59 6.85 5.56
C LYS A 57 -9.57 7.42 6.56
N GLY A 58 -8.92 8.53 6.24
CA GLY A 58 -7.84 9.10 7.06
C GLY A 58 -6.51 8.37 6.94
N ILE A 59 -6.33 7.53 5.91
CA ILE A 59 -5.08 6.79 5.69
C ILE A 59 -4.16 7.63 4.80
N TYR A 60 -3.02 8.03 5.34
CA TYR A 60 -2.01 8.84 4.67
C TYR A 60 -0.61 8.22 4.86
N PRO A 61 0.23 8.13 3.79
CA PRO A 61 -0.07 8.48 2.39
C PRO A 61 -1.21 7.62 1.81
N ALA A 62 -2.06 8.25 1.01
CA ALA A 62 -3.28 7.60 0.48
C ALA A 62 -3.00 6.71 -0.76
N VAL A 63 -2.00 5.86 -0.66
CA VAL A 63 -1.59 4.95 -1.74
C VAL A 63 -2.53 3.75 -1.78
N ASP A 64 -3.02 3.43 -2.99
CA ASP A 64 -3.79 2.22 -3.21
C ASP A 64 -2.84 1.04 -3.51
N PRO A 65 -2.72 0.06 -2.61
CA PRO A 65 -1.80 -1.06 -2.79
C PRO A 65 -2.29 -2.09 -3.82
N LEU A 66 -3.56 -2.06 -4.19
CA LEU A 66 -4.14 -2.97 -5.19
C LEU A 66 -4.00 -2.43 -6.61
N ASP A 67 -4.14 -1.11 -6.78
CA ASP A 67 -4.00 -0.45 -8.08
C ASP A 67 -2.56 -0.02 -8.40
N SER A 68 -1.69 0.04 -7.40
CA SER A 68 -0.27 0.31 -7.58
C SER A 68 0.47 -0.93 -8.06
N THR A 69 1.40 -0.76 -8.99
CA THR A 69 2.13 -1.86 -9.61
C THR A 69 3.62 -1.57 -9.72
N SER A 70 4.43 -2.62 -9.81
CA SER A 70 5.86 -2.51 -10.11
C SER A 70 6.35 -3.76 -10.84
N ARG A 71 7.13 -3.55 -11.93
CA ARG A 71 7.84 -4.64 -12.61
C ARG A 71 8.93 -5.27 -11.76
N GLN A 72 9.39 -4.57 -10.72
CA GLN A 72 10.36 -5.10 -9.77
C GLN A 72 9.76 -6.09 -8.77
N LEU A 73 8.42 -6.20 -8.70
CA LEU A 73 7.75 -7.18 -7.84
C LEU A 73 7.87 -8.59 -8.45
N ASP A 74 9.07 -9.11 -8.39
CA ASP A 74 9.49 -10.41 -8.88
C ASP A 74 10.48 -11.04 -7.89
N PRO A 75 10.30 -12.29 -7.47
CA PRO A 75 11.17 -12.92 -6.48
C PRO A 75 12.65 -12.99 -6.89
N LEU A 76 12.93 -13.01 -8.20
CA LEU A 76 14.31 -12.98 -8.72
C LEU A 76 14.97 -11.61 -8.57
N ILE A 77 14.19 -10.54 -8.40
CA ILE A 77 14.69 -9.17 -8.27
C ILE A 77 14.75 -8.76 -6.80
N ILE A 78 13.65 -8.92 -6.05
CA ILE A 78 13.51 -8.42 -4.68
C ILE A 78 13.68 -9.50 -3.61
N GLY A 79 13.84 -10.75 -3.99
CA GLY A 79 13.90 -11.89 -3.10
C GLY A 79 12.53 -12.47 -2.77
N GLN A 80 12.54 -13.74 -2.33
CA GLN A 80 11.33 -14.52 -2.11
C GLN A 80 10.48 -13.96 -0.96
N GLU A 81 11.10 -13.61 0.16
CA GLU A 81 10.39 -13.10 1.34
C GLU A 81 9.64 -11.80 1.06
N HIS A 82 10.29 -10.81 0.46
CA HIS A 82 9.65 -9.55 0.10
C HIS A 82 8.47 -9.78 -0.85
N TYR A 83 8.67 -10.61 -1.87
CA TYR A 83 7.63 -10.95 -2.84
C TYR A 83 6.42 -11.63 -2.17
N GLU A 84 6.64 -12.64 -1.33
CA GLU A 84 5.57 -13.36 -0.64
C GLU A 84 4.78 -12.46 0.32
N VAL A 85 5.47 -11.60 1.06
CA VAL A 85 4.82 -10.65 1.97
C VAL A 85 3.98 -9.64 1.18
N ALA A 86 4.51 -9.06 0.12
CA ALA A 86 3.77 -8.13 -0.73
C ALA A 86 2.53 -8.77 -1.37
N ARG A 87 2.66 -9.97 -1.90
CA ARG A 87 1.53 -10.73 -2.45
C ARG A 87 0.52 -11.13 -1.40
N GLY A 88 0.98 -11.53 -0.21
CA GLY A 88 0.11 -11.84 0.93
C GLY A 88 -0.74 -10.65 1.35
N VAL A 89 -0.15 -9.47 1.46
CA VAL A 89 -0.87 -8.22 1.73
C VAL A 89 -1.92 -7.94 0.67
N GLN A 90 -1.56 -8.01 -0.60
CA GLN A 90 -2.51 -7.81 -1.71
C GLN A 90 -3.66 -8.82 -1.68
N THR A 91 -3.38 -10.09 -1.42
CA THR A 91 -4.40 -11.14 -1.34
C THR A 91 -5.39 -10.89 -0.20
N VAL A 92 -4.91 -10.55 0.98
CA VAL A 92 -5.77 -10.24 2.13
C VAL A 92 -6.63 -9.00 1.88
N LEU A 93 -6.05 -7.95 1.32
CA LEU A 93 -6.80 -6.73 1.00
C LEU A 93 -7.82 -6.95 -0.13
N GLN A 94 -7.49 -7.75 -1.13
CA GLN A 94 -8.41 -8.10 -2.22
C GLN A 94 -9.60 -8.91 -1.66
N ARG A 95 -9.34 -9.91 -0.84
CA ARG A 95 -10.40 -10.68 -0.19
C ARG A 95 -11.29 -9.80 0.68
N TYR A 96 -10.70 -8.90 1.44
CA TYR A 96 -11.47 -7.94 2.23
C TYR A 96 -12.35 -7.03 1.37
N LYS A 97 -11.84 -6.57 0.23
CA LYS A 97 -12.63 -5.77 -0.73
C LYS A 97 -13.86 -6.54 -1.22
N GLU A 98 -13.72 -7.83 -1.53
CA GLU A 98 -14.82 -8.69 -1.94
C GLU A 98 -15.86 -8.92 -0.82
N LEU A 99 -15.39 -9.02 0.43
CA LEU A 99 -16.26 -9.24 1.59
C LEU A 99 -17.01 -7.99 2.05
N LYS A 100 -16.55 -6.78 1.67
CA LYS A 100 -17.17 -5.52 2.14
C LYS A 100 -18.66 -5.41 1.80
N ASP A 101 -19.06 -5.84 0.62
CA ASP A 101 -20.45 -5.79 0.19
C ASP A 101 -21.31 -6.77 1.01
N ILE A 102 -20.77 -7.94 1.30
CA ILE A 102 -21.43 -8.96 2.15
C ILE A 102 -21.58 -8.42 3.57
N ILE A 103 -20.53 -7.83 4.12
CA ILE A 103 -20.55 -7.23 5.46
C ILE A 103 -21.57 -6.10 5.56
N ALA A 104 -21.67 -5.26 4.52
CA ALA A 104 -22.60 -4.13 4.50
C ALA A 104 -24.07 -4.57 4.47
N ILE A 105 -24.38 -5.72 3.85
CA ILE A 105 -25.75 -6.21 3.68
C ILE A 105 -26.14 -7.15 4.82
N LEU A 106 -25.27 -8.10 5.18
CA LEU A 106 -25.59 -9.19 6.10
C LEU A 106 -24.95 -9.05 7.49
N GLY A 107 -23.94 -8.18 7.62
CA GLY A 107 -23.17 -8.01 8.84
C GLY A 107 -21.98 -8.99 8.95
N MET A 108 -21.15 -8.76 9.96
CA MET A 108 -19.95 -9.55 10.23
C MET A 108 -20.26 -10.97 10.70
N ASP A 109 -21.41 -11.17 11.35
CA ASP A 109 -21.76 -12.44 11.99
C ASP A 109 -22.03 -13.55 10.97
N GLU A 110 -22.41 -13.18 9.75
CA GLU A 110 -22.66 -14.13 8.66
C GLU A 110 -21.39 -14.65 7.97
N LEU A 111 -20.23 -14.07 8.28
CA LEU A 111 -18.96 -14.54 7.75
C LEU A 111 -18.50 -15.83 8.44
N SER A 112 -17.77 -16.68 7.67
CA SER A 112 -17.03 -17.79 8.25
C SER A 112 -15.96 -17.28 9.23
N GLU A 113 -15.53 -18.11 10.17
CA GLU A 113 -14.45 -17.74 11.11
C GLU A 113 -13.14 -17.41 10.38
N GLU A 114 -12.87 -18.08 9.26
CA GLU A 114 -11.73 -17.78 8.39
C GLU A 114 -11.84 -16.39 7.78
N ASP A 115 -12.99 -16.02 7.21
CA ASP A 115 -13.23 -14.71 6.65
C ASP A 115 -13.21 -13.60 7.71
N LYS A 116 -13.73 -13.85 8.91
CA LYS A 116 -13.62 -12.93 10.05
C LYS A 116 -12.18 -12.63 10.41
N LEU A 117 -11.33 -13.66 10.43
CA LEU A 117 -9.91 -13.50 10.68
C LEU A 117 -9.21 -12.68 9.58
N ILE A 118 -9.52 -12.98 8.31
CA ILE A 118 -9.01 -12.21 7.16
C ILE A 118 -9.40 -10.75 7.27
N VAL A 119 -10.66 -10.44 7.59
CA VAL A 119 -11.14 -9.06 7.77
C VAL A 119 -10.42 -8.36 8.90
N ALA A 120 -10.22 -9.03 10.04
CA ALA A 120 -9.49 -8.47 11.18
C ALA A 120 -8.05 -8.12 10.83
N ARG A 121 -7.34 -8.99 10.11
CA ARG A 121 -5.97 -8.74 9.64
C ARG A 121 -5.93 -7.67 8.55
N ALA A 122 -6.88 -7.68 7.62
CA ALA A 122 -6.99 -6.67 6.57
C ALA A 122 -7.16 -5.25 7.14
N ARG A 123 -7.97 -5.07 8.16
CA ARG A 123 -8.15 -3.78 8.84
C ARG A 123 -6.87 -3.31 9.52
N LYS A 124 -6.10 -4.21 10.14
CA LYS A 124 -4.79 -3.89 10.71
C LYS A 124 -3.80 -3.48 9.61
N ILE A 125 -3.79 -4.20 8.49
CA ILE A 125 -2.95 -3.89 7.33
C ILE A 125 -3.32 -2.53 6.75
N GLU A 126 -4.60 -2.22 6.52
CA GLU A 126 -5.04 -0.90 6.03
C GLU A 126 -4.53 0.22 6.93
N ARG A 127 -4.61 0.07 8.26
CA ARG A 127 -4.11 1.07 9.20
C ARG A 127 -2.61 1.16 9.25
N PHE A 128 -1.92 0.02 9.16
CA PHE A 128 -0.46 -0.04 9.17
C PHE A 128 0.18 0.50 7.88
N LEU A 129 -0.57 0.61 6.80
CA LEU A 129 -0.17 1.32 5.57
C LEU A 129 -0.13 2.85 5.77
N SER A 130 -0.79 3.39 6.79
CA SER A 130 -0.63 4.78 7.18
C SER A 130 0.65 4.96 7.99
N GLN A 131 1.32 6.10 7.83
CA GLN A 131 2.47 6.47 8.65
C GLN A 131 2.67 7.99 8.70
N PRO A 132 3.27 8.53 9.75
CA PRO A 132 3.75 9.90 9.73
C PRO A 132 4.84 10.06 8.68
N PHE A 133 4.72 11.05 7.79
CA PHE A 133 5.70 11.30 6.76
C PHE A 133 6.05 12.79 6.68
N HIS A 134 7.27 13.09 6.26
CA HIS A 134 7.87 14.41 6.38
C HIS A 134 7.07 15.53 5.70
N VAL A 135 6.54 15.28 4.51
CA VAL A 135 5.77 16.29 3.76
C VAL A 135 4.49 16.70 4.48
N ALA A 136 3.90 15.80 5.28
CA ALA A 136 2.66 16.05 6.00
C ALA A 136 2.85 16.71 7.39
N GLU A 137 4.07 16.88 7.87
CA GLU A 137 4.35 17.41 9.23
C GLU A 137 3.66 18.73 9.51
N VAL A 138 3.65 19.64 8.53
CA VAL A 138 2.99 20.96 8.67
C VAL A 138 1.48 20.87 8.83
N PHE A 139 0.85 19.79 8.39
CA PHE A 139 -0.59 19.57 8.48
C PHE A 139 -0.98 18.72 9.69
N THR A 140 -0.18 17.74 10.04
CA THR A 140 -0.47 16.77 11.11
C THR A 140 0.09 17.19 12.45
N GLY A 141 1.11 18.04 12.48
CA GLY A 141 1.86 18.39 13.70
C GLY A 141 2.73 17.25 14.23
N SER A 142 2.82 16.13 13.51
CA SER A 142 3.62 14.96 13.89
C SER A 142 4.86 14.86 13.04
N PRO A 143 6.05 14.60 13.63
CA PRO A 143 7.28 14.40 12.86
C PRO A 143 7.17 13.19 11.94
N GLY A 144 7.71 13.30 10.72
CA GLY A 144 7.80 12.17 9.79
C GLY A 144 8.72 11.08 10.33
N ILE A 145 8.35 9.83 10.07
CA ILE A 145 9.12 8.66 10.47
C ILE A 145 9.56 7.92 9.23
N TYR A 146 10.87 7.69 9.10
CA TYR A 146 11.41 6.82 8.08
C TYR A 146 11.45 5.38 8.61
N VAL A 147 10.79 4.47 7.89
CA VAL A 147 10.80 3.04 8.21
C VAL A 147 11.63 2.32 7.15
N SER A 148 12.61 1.52 7.59
CA SER A 148 13.44 0.76 6.64
C SER A 148 12.61 -0.28 5.89
N LEU A 149 13.06 -0.67 4.69
CA LEU A 149 12.41 -1.73 3.93
C LEU A 149 12.37 -3.05 4.73
N LYS A 150 13.44 -3.35 5.45
CA LYS A 150 13.54 -4.54 6.30
C LYS A 150 12.46 -4.54 7.39
N ASP A 151 12.29 -3.43 8.09
CA ASP A 151 11.30 -3.30 9.17
C ASP A 151 9.87 -3.31 8.61
N THR A 152 9.67 -2.71 7.45
CA THR A 152 8.39 -2.76 6.73
C THR A 152 7.99 -4.20 6.39
N ILE A 153 8.90 -4.97 5.78
CA ILE A 153 8.65 -6.38 5.44
C ILE A 153 8.38 -7.21 6.70
N ALA A 154 9.19 -7.03 7.75
CA ALA A 154 9.04 -7.74 9.01
C ALA A 154 7.69 -7.45 9.68
N GLY A 155 7.25 -6.20 9.69
CA GLY A 155 5.97 -5.79 10.26
C GLY A 155 4.78 -6.41 9.53
N PHE A 156 4.71 -6.30 8.22
CA PHE A 156 3.63 -6.92 7.44
C PHE A 156 3.65 -8.44 7.48
N LYS A 157 4.84 -9.06 7.49
CA LYS A 157 4.99 -10.51 7.65
C LYS A 157 4.38 -10.99 8.96
N GLY A 158 4.68 -10.31 10.07
CA GLY A 158 4.12 -10.63 11.39
C GLY A 158 2.61 -10.49 11.43
N ILE A 159 2.04 -9.44 10.82
CA ILE A 159 0.58 -9.28 10.74
C ILE A 159 -0.07 -10.42 9.94
N LEU A 160 0.51 -10.79 8.80
CA LEU A 160 0.03 -11.89 7.96
C LEU A 160 0.11 -13.24 8.68
N ALA A 161 1.18 -13.47 9.46
CA ALA A 161 1.38 -14.69 10.24
C ALA A 161 0.47 -14.79 11.48
N GLY A 162 -0.21 -13.71 11.85
CA GLY A 162 -1.11 -13.65 13.00
C GLY A 162 -0.42 -13.37 14.33
N GLU A 163 0.84 -12.99 14.34
CA GLU A 163 1.60 -12.67 15.56
C GLU A 163 0.97 -11.52 16.36
N TYR A 164 0.23 -10.64 15.69
CA TYR A 164 -0.40 -9.46 16.27
C TYR A 164 -1.93 -9.52 16.27
N ASP A 165 -2.52 -10.70 16.13
CA ASP A 165 -3.98 -10.86 16.10
C ASP A 165 -4.65 -10.40 17.39
N HIS A 166 -3.95 -10.49 18.52
CA HIS A 166 -4.41 -10.07 19.85
C HIS A 166 -4.40 -8.55 20.07
N LEU A 167 -3.74 -7.78 19.20
CA LEU A 167 -3.67 -6.32 19.32
C LEU A 167 -4.88 -5.63 18.67
N PRO A 168 -5.36 -4.50 19.24
CA PRO A 168 -6.43 -3.74 18.64
C PRO A 168 -5.98 -3.06 17.34
N GLU A 169 -6.87 -2.97 16.38
CA GLU A 169 -6.55 -2.36 15.06
C GLU A 169 -6.08 -0.90 15.15
N GLN A 170 -6.52 -0.17 16.17
CA GLN A 170 -6.14 1.24 16.38
C GLN A 170 -4.64 1.42 16.66
N ALA A 171 -4.00 0.42 17.25
CA ALA A 171 -2.56 0.46 17.54
C ALA A 171 -1.69 0.53 16.28
N PHE A 172 -2.24 0.13 15.13
CA PHE A 172 -1.53 0.14 13.84
C PHE A 172 -1.68 1.44 13.05
N TYR A 173 -2.48 2.40 13.56
CA TYR A 173 -2.76 3.64 12.86
C TYR A 173 -1.68 4.70 13.09
N MET A 174 -1.15 5.28 12.00
CA MET A 174 -0.16 6.35 12.01
C MET A 174 1.05 6.05 12.89
N VAL A 175 1.61 4.87 12.73
CA VAL A 175 2.84 4.42 13.37
C VAL A 175 3.96 4.23 12.35
N GLY A 176 5.19 4.14 12.84
CA GLY A 176 6.35 3.80 12.02
C GLY A 176 6.51 2.29 11.90
N SER A 177 7.43 1.70 12.66
CA SER A 177 7.63 0.25 12.66
C SER A 177 6.59 -0.48 13.51
N ILE A 178 6.57 -1.82 13.40
CA ILE A 178 5.62 -2.66 14.13
C ILE A 178 5.82 -2.60 15.66
N GLU A 179 7.04 -2.36 16.12
CA GLU A 179 7.36 -2.20 17.53
C GLU A 179 6.59 -1.05 18.15
N GLN A 180 6.44 0.05 17.42
CA GLN A 180 5.65 1.20 17.90
C GLN A 180 4.17 0.84 18.05
N ALA A 181 3.62 0.01 17.15
CA ALA A 181 2.25 -0.48 17.30
C ALA A 181 2.08 -1.34 18.56
N VAL A 182 3.06 -2.18 18.86
CA VAL A 182 3.08 -2.99 20.09
C VAL A 182 3.14 -2.10 21.33
N GLU A 183 4.01 -1.09 21.35
CA GLU A 183 4.12 -0.14 22.46
C GLU A 183 2.81 0.62 22.71
N LEU A 184 2.17 1.13 21.66
CA LEU A 184 0.89 1.84 21.77
C LEU A 184 -0.23 0.94 22.30
N SER A 185 -0.22 -0.34 21.96
CA SER A 185 -1.20 -1.29 22.48
C SER A 185 -1.13 -1.46 24.00
N LEU A 186 0.05 -1.30 24.59
CA LEU A 186 0.26 -1.40 26.03
C LEU A 186 -0.22 -0.15 26.80
N ILE A 187 -0.31 0.99 26.13
CA ILE A 187 -0.74 2.27 26.74
C ILE A 187 -2.27 2.34 26.81
N HIS A 188 -2.97 1.62 25.94
CA HIS A 188 -4.44 1.65 25.82
C HIS A 188 -5.14 0.48 26.54
N ILE A 189 -4.42 -0.30 27.34
CA ILE A 189 -4.95 -1.27 28.28
C ILE A 189 -4.97 -0.64 29.68
#